data_bb3787b0c2cac98ab89c666ecd0dbc94
#
_entry.id   bb3787b0c2cac98ab89c666ecd0dbc94
#
_cell.length_a   1.000
_cell.length_b   1.000
_cell.length_c   1.000
_cell.angle_alpha   90.00
_cell.angle_beta   90.00
_cell.angle_gamma   90.00
#
_symmetry.space_group_name_H-M   'P 1'
#
loop_
_entity.id
_entity.type
_entity.pdbx_description
1 polymer ?
#
loop_
_entity_poly.entity_id
_entity_poly.type
_entity_poly.pdbx_seq_one_letter_code
_entity_poly.pdbx_strand_id
1 'polypeptide(L)'
;MSFDNVRGRSTPGRPSRTPQVSGTPSIVEQLVRRPDGTIPFSVEFNPPRDAAAEARLWRAAREFERMHPAFVSMTYGAGGSTRDRTARVTGQLARETTLLTVAHLTAVEHSVAELRSIVGTYADAGIRNLLVLRGDPPGDPLGEWRKHPEGLEYAEELVRMVRGLGDFHVGVASFPQGHHRSPDLDRDTAYLCAKLRAGAEYSITQMFFDVDDYLRLRDRVVACDPVEGAKPIIPELMPITSLRTVQRAEELSGRPLPARLLQRLEKAAGNDPEANRNAVRAVGIEIATEIGQRLIDEGAPGLHFITLNFAKATTEVLTNLGYTVTATPVSA
;
A
#
# COMPACT_ATOMS: atom_id res chain seq x y z
N MET A 1 29.17 2.37 70.16
CA MET A 1 28.76 1.13 69.43
C MET A 1 28.22 1.50 68.11
N SER A 2 28.94 1.08 67.11
CA SER A 2 28.79 1.48 65.71
C SER A 2 27.56 0.81 65.03
N PHE A 3 26.80 1.54 64.28
CA PHE A 3 25.78 0.96 63.34
C PHE A 3 26.30 1.13 61.94
N ASP A 4 26.61 0.00 61.31
CA ASP A 4 27.12 -0.12 59.96
C ASP A 4 26.03 0.13 58.89
N ASN A 5 26.46 0.88 57.92
CA ASN A 5 25.83 1.19 56.66
C ASN A 5 25.50 -0.07 55.83
N VAL A 6 24.23 -0.30 55.54
CA VAL A 6 23.81 -1.20 54.46
C VAL A 6 23.64 -0.37 53.21
N ARG A 7 24.65 -0.38 52.34
CA ARG A 7 24.58 0.18 50.99
C ARG A 7 23.66 -0.70 50.13
N GLY A 8 22.50 -0.16 49.73
CA GLY A 8 21.65 -0.73 48.70
C GLY A 8 22.41 -0.83 47.39
N ARG A 9 22.50 -2.04 46.84
CA ARG A 9 22.99 -2.29 45.48
C ARG A 9 21.92 -1.79 44.49
N SER A 10 22.21 -0.71 43.78
CA SER A 10 21.49 -0.28 42.61
C SER A 10 21.66 -1.31 41.48
N THR A 11 20.60 -1.94 41.08
CA THR A 11 20.53 -2.76 39.88
C THR A 11 20.85 -1.88 38.66
N PRO A 12 21.73 -2.31 37.74
CA PRO A 12 22.02 -1.55 36.54
C PRO A 12 20.74 -1.48 35.67
N GLY A 13 20.29 -0.27 35.40
CA GLY A 13 19.21 -0.03 34.47
C GLY A 13 19.53 -0.66 33.12
N ARG A 14 18.60 -1.43 32.63
CA ARG A 14 18.60 -2.01 31.25
C ARG A 14 18.74 -0.85 30.27
N PRO A 15 19.72 -0.85 29.36
CA PRO A 15 19.78 0.20 28.36
C PRO A 15 18.59 0.06 27.40
N SER A 16 17.67 0.98 27.46
CA SER A 16 16.67 1.18 26.40
C SER A 16 17.41 1.80 25.21
N ARG A 17 17.87 0.97 24.31
CA ARG A 17 18.33 1.39 23.00
C ARG A 17 17.64 0.56 21.95
N THR A 18 16.48 1.04 21.52
CA THR A 18 16.06 0.86 20.13
C THR A 18 17.06 1.64 19.29
N PRO A 19 17.75 1.05 18.31
CA PRO A 19 18.55 1.83 17.37
C PRO A 19 17.58 2.78 16.67
N GLN A 20 17.65 4.06 16.98
CA GLN A 20 17.04 5.07 16.13
C GLN A 20 17.81 5.02 14.83
N VAL A 21 17.25 4.40 13.81
CA VAL A 21 17.63 4.66 12.41
C VAL A 21 17.03 6.02 12.08
N SER A 22 17.68 7.07 12.61
CA SER A 22 17.38 8.43 12.23
C SER A 22 17.69 8.55 10.75
N GLY A 23 16.67 8.82 9.91
CA GLY A 23 16.86 9.12 8.52
C GLY A 23 16.16 8.22 7.49
N THR A 24 15.22 7.33 7.89
CA THR A 24 14.34 6.72 6.89
C THR A 24 13.40 7.80 6.33
N PRO A 25 13.43 8.11 5.02
CA PRO A 25 12.58 9.16 4.46
C PRO A 25 11.10 8.78 4.56
N SER A 26 10.23 9.77 4.71
CA SER A 26 8.79 9.58 4.59
C SER A 26 8.39 9.35 3.13
N ILE A 27 7.23 8.71 2.92
CA ILE A 27 6.69 8.57 1.57
C ILE A 27 6.41 9.94 0.94
N VAL A 28 5.95 10.91 1.72
CA VAL A 28 5.66 12.27 1.23
C VAL A 28 6.92 12.94 0.67
N GLU A 29 8.09 12.73 1.29
CA GLU A 29 9.37 13.23 0.78
C GLU A 29 9.79 12.58 -0.54
N GLN A 30 9.27 11.40 -0.86
CA GLN A 30 9.52 10.69 -2.12
C GLN A 30 8.55 11.09 -3.24
N LEU A 31 7.47 11.84 -2.93
CA LEU A 31 6.49 12.31 -3.91
C LEU A 31 6.97 13.58 -4.63
N VAL A 32 8.18 13.54 -5.17
CA VAL A 32 8.77 14.60 -5.95
C VAL A 32 8.92 14.16 -7.40
N ARG A 33 8.79 15.10 -8.35
CA ARG A 33 9.01 14.81 -9.77
C ARG A 33 10.41 14.24 -9.99
N ARG A 34 10.49 13.21 -10.81
CA ARG A 34 11.73 12.55 -11.18
C ARG A 34 12.58 13.45 -12.08
N PRO A 35 13.89 13.18 -12.20
CA PRO A 35 14.78 13.95 -13.08
C PRO A 35 14.35 13.95 -14.56
N ASP A 36 13.65 12.87 -15.01
CA ASP A 36 13.10 12.74 -16.37
C ASP A 36 11.77 13.50 -16.56
N GLY A 37 11.29 14.22 -15.53
CA GLY A 37 10.06 15.00 -15.57
C GLY A 37 8.79 14.21 -15.28
N THR A 38 8.87 12.88 -15.17
CA THR A 38 7.72 12.03 -14.79
C THR A 38 7.35 12.21 -13.31
N ILE A 39 6.11 11.91 -12.95
CA ILE A 39 5.71 11.87 -11.54
C ILE A 39 6.23 10.56 -10.89
N PRO A 40 6.39 10.49 -9.55
CA PRO A 40 6.81 9.26 -8.90
C PRO A 40 5.80 8.12 -9.10
N PHE A 41 6.28 6.89 -9.11
CA PHE A 41 5.43 5.70 -9.06
C PHE A 41 5.87 4.77 -7.93
N SER A 42 4.97 3.90 -7.52
CA SER A 42 5.18 2.87 -6.51
C SER A 42 4.44 1.59 -6.87
N VAL A 43 4.81 0.49 -6.26
CA VAL A 43 4.22 -0.81 -6.57
C VAL A 43 3.88 -1.59 -5.30
N GLU A 44 2.80 -2.37 -5.39
CA GLU A 44 2.35 -3.26 -4.33
C GLU A 44 2.70 -4.71 -4.64
N PHE A 45 3.22 -5.40 -3.62
CA PHE A 45 3.46 -6.84 -3.61
C PHE A 45 2.51 -7.55 -2.64
N ASN A 46 2.16 -8.78 -2.99
CA ASN A 46 1.43 -9.68 -2.11
C ASN A 46 2.38 -10.66 -1.42
N PRO A 47 2.13 -11.05 -0.16
CA PRO A 47 2.92 -12.06 0.52
C PRO A 47 2.94 -13.37 -0.28
N PRO A 48 4.12 -13.96 -0.51
CA PRO A 48 4.22 -15.19 -1.28
C PRO A 48 3.65 -16.37 -0.49
N ARG A 49 2.91 -17.25 -1.15
CA ARG A 49 2.30 -18.45 -0.52
C ARG A 49 3.27 -19.61 -0.40
N ASP A 50 4.22 -19.70 -1.33
CA ASP A 50 5.21 -20.76 -1.45
C ASP A 50 6.53 -20.23 -2.01
N ALA A 51 7.55 -21.10 -2.11
CA ALA A 51 8.89 -20.75 -2.61
C ALA A 51 8.87 -20.26 -4.08
N ALA A 52 7.99 -20.81 -4.92
CA ALA A 52 7.90 -20.38 -6.32
C ALA A 52 7.30 -18.98 -6.43
N ALA A 53 6.29 -18.66 -5.60
CA ALA A 53 5.73 -17.32 -5.49
C ALA A 53 6.76 -16.34 -4.92
N GLU A 54 7.58 -16.76 -3.94
CA GLU A 54 8.66 -15.92 -3.38
C GLU A 54 9.73 -15.62 -4.43
N ALA A 55 10.17 -16.63 -5.18
CA ALA A 55 11.12 -16.43 -6.27
C ALA A 55 10.56 -15.48 -7.37
N ARG A 56 9.24 -15.53 -7.63
CA ARG A 56 8.58 -14.62 -8.57
C ARG A 56 8.56 -13.18 -8.03
N LEU A 57 8.22 -13.00 -6.76
CA LEU A 57 8.25 -11.71 -6.08
C LEU A 57 9.65 -11.08 -6.18
N TRP A 58 10.70 -11.84 -5.87
CA TRP A 58 12.08 -11.34 -5.95
C TRP A 58 12.50 -10.94 -7.37
N ARG A 59 12.08 -11.70 -8.40
CA ARG A 59 12.32 -11.28 -9.79
C ARG A 59 11.62 -9.96 -10.10
N ALA A 60 10.37 -9.80 -9.70
CA ALA A 60 9.64 -8.56 -9.91
C ALA A 60 10.26 -7.39 -9.13
N ALA A 61 10.66 -7.61 -7.87
CA ALA A 61 11.32 -6.58 -7.06
C ALA A 61 12.62 -6.08 -7.73
N ARG A 62 13.47 -7.00 -8.24
CA ARG A 62 14.71 -6.63 -8.94
C ARG A 62 14.44 -5.91 -10.26
N GLU A 63 13.35 -6.22 -10.96
CA GLU A 63 12.95 -5.51 -12.17
C GLU A 63 12.50 -4.09 -11.83
N PHE A 64 11.65 -3.89 -10.82
CA PHE A 64 11.23 -2.57 -10.38
C PHE A 64 12.36 -1.75 -9.75
N GLU A 65 13.28 -2.37 -9.01
CA GLU A 65 14.45 -1.69 -8.43
C GLU A 65 15.23 -0.90 -9.50
N ARG A 66 15.36 -1.45 -10.72
CA ARG A 66 15.99 -0.78 -11.86
C ARG A 66 15.20 0.39 -12.43
N MET A 67 13.94 0.53 -12.07
CA MET A 67 13.07 1.64 -12.48
C MET A 67 12.96 2.72 -11.40
N HIS A 68 13.58 2.49 -10.22
CA HIS A 68 13.60 3.42 -9.08
C HIS A 68 12.20 3.88 -8.66
N PRO A 69 11.31 2.99 -8.21
CA PRO A 69 10.04 3.39 -7.64
C PRO A 69 10.26 4.25 -6.39
N ALA A 70 9.35 5.17 -6.10
CA ALA A 70 9.38 5.98 -4.89
C ALA A 70 9.34 5.10 -3.64
N PHE A 71 8.56 4.03 -3.68
CA PHE A 71 8.50 2.99 -2.65
C PHE A 71 7.88 1.70 -3.19
N VAL A 72 8.00 0.65 -2.41
CA VAL A 72 7.23 -0.58 -2.60
C VAL A 72 6.41 -0.87 -1.35
N SER A 73 5.20 -1.38 -1.49
CA SER A 73 4.39 -1.83 -0.37
C SER A 73 4.23 -3.35 -0.35
N MET A 74 4.01 -3.90 0.85
CA MET A 74 3.71 -5.32 1.04
C MET A 74 2.38 -5.45 1.76
N THR A 75 1.40 -6.11 1.12
CA THR A 75 0.09 -6.34 1.75
C THR A 75 0.21 -7.23 2.99
N TYR A 76 -0.70 -7.03 3.94
CA TYR A 76 -0.73 -7.83 5.16
C TYR A 76 -1.47 -9.15 4.92
N GLY A 77 -0.86 -10.25 5.29
CA GLY A 77 -1.50 -11.58 5.17
C GLY A 77 -2.45 -11.86 6.34
N ALA A 78 -3.67 -12.27 6.03
CA ALA A 78 -4.76 -12.46 6.99
C ALA A 78 -4.71 -13.77 7.80
N GLY A 79 -3.61 -14.48 7.93
CA GLY A 79 -3.52 -15.74 8.69
C GLY A 79 -2.18 -15.91 9.40
N GLY A 80 -2.13 -16.62 10.53
CA GLY A 80 -0.96 -16.75 11.42
C GLY A 80 0.37 -17.03 10.70
N SER A 81 0.50 -18.15 9.95
CA SER A 81 1.72 -18.46 9.20
C SER A 81 2.03 -17.48 8.05
N THR A 82 1.02 -16.76 7.58
CA THR A 82 1.16 -15.71 6.55
C THR A 82 1.72 -14.42 7.15
N ARG A 83 1.41 -14.13 8.42
CA ARG A 83 1.91 -12.94 9.16
C ARG A 83 3.42 -12.99 9.32
N ASP A 84 3.97 -14.10 9.84
CA ASP A 84 5.40 -14.26 10.04
C ASP A 84 6.15 -14.19 8.70
N ARG A 85 5.59 -14.79 7.67
CA ARG A 85 6.17 -14.73 6.32
C ARG A 85 6.14 -13.32 5.74
N THR A 86 5.04 -12.59 5.95
CA THR A 86 4.92 -11.19 5.53
C THR A 86 6.00 -10.35 6.20
N ALA A 87 6.13 -10.41 7.52
CA ALA A 87 7.14 -9.66 8.26
C ALA A 87 8.57 -10.02 7.80
N ARG A 88 8.85 -11.32 7.61
CA ARG A 88 10.13 -11.80 7.11
C ARG A 88 10.46 -11.26 5.72
N VAL A 89 9.56 -11.45 4.74
CA VAL A 89 9.81 -11.03 3.34
C VAL A 89 9.88 -9.51 3.24
N THR A 90 9.02 -8.77 3.94
CA THR A 90 9.06 -7.31 3.98
C THR A 90 10.38 -6.81 4.56
N GLY A 91 10.82 -7.42 5.68
CA GLY A 91 12.13 -7.10 6.27
C GLY A 91 13.31 -7.46 5.37
N GLN A 92 13.22 -8.53 4.60
CA GLN A 92 14.25 -8.88 3.61
C GLN A 92 14.28 -7.86 2.46
N LEU A 93 13.14 -7.45 1.92
CA LEU A 93 13.08 -6.40 0.90
C LEU A 93 13.77 -5.12 1.39
N ALA A 94 13.48 -4.69 2.62
CA ALA A 94 14.09 -3.49 3.19
C ALA A 94 15.61 -3.60 3.38
N ARG A 95 16.15 -4.81 3.65
CA ARG A 95 17.58 -5.01 3.90
C ARG A 95 18.39 -5.38 2.66
N GLU A 96 17.78 -6.08 1.71
CA GLU A 96 18.49 -6.69 0.58
C GLU A 96 18.28 -5.93 -0.75
N THR A 97 17.50 -4.84 -0.73
CA THR A 97 17.26 -3.98 -1.90
C THR A 97 17.44 -2.50 -1.52
N THR A 98 17.52 -1.65 -2.53
CA THR A 98 17.49 -0.18 -2.37
C THR A 98 16.06 0.37 -2.28
N LEU A 99 15.05 -0.50 -2.31
CA LEU A 99 13.64 -0.14 -2.33
C LEU A 99 13.17 0.36 -0.96
N LEU A 100 12.66 1.59 -0.89
CA LEU A 100 11.97 2.07 0.31
C LEU A 100 10.71 1.23 0.52
N THR A 101 10.61 0.57 1.66
CA THR A 101 9.58 -0.43 1.91
C THR A 101 8.51 0.09 2.87
N VAL A 102 7.25 -0.05 2.48
CA VAL A 102 6.05 0.20 3.27
C VAL A 102 5.43 -1.12 3.69
N ALA A 103 5.26 -1.36 4.98
CA ALA A 103 4.54 -2.52 5.47
C ALA A 103 3.07 -2.18 5.73
N HIS A 104 2.15 -3.02 5.27
CA HIS A 104 0.75 -2.90 5.67
C HIS A 104 0.57 -3.43 7.09
N LEU A 105 -0.34 -2.80 7.84
CA LEU A 105 -0.73 -3.20 9.20
C LEU A 105 -2.25 -3.10 9.33
N THR A 106 -2.90 -4.20 9.70
CA THR A 106 -4.36 -4.24 9.89
C THR A 106 -4.74 -4.41 11.35
N ALA A 107 -5.80 -3.74 11.80
CA ALA A 107 -6.33 -3.86 13.16
C ALA A 107 -7.15 -5.14 13.38
N VAL A 108 -7.76 -5.69 12.33
CA VAL A 108 -8.68 -6.84 12.41
C VAL A 108 -8.00 -8.04 13.07
N GLU A 109 -8.74 -8.72 13.97
CA GLU A 109 -8.29 -9.91 14.71
C GLU A 109 -7.06 -9.72 15.63
N HIS A 110 -6.67 -8.48 15.94
CA HIS A 110 -5.53 -8.22 16.81
C HIS A 110 -5.94 -7.47 18.08
N SER A 111 -5.34 -7.88 19.19
CA SER A 111 -5.25 -7.05 20.39
C SER A 111 -4.27 -5.89 20.18
N VAL A 112 -4.41 -4.85 21.00
CA VAL A 112 -3.44 -3.73 21.02
C VAL A 112 -2.02 -4.21 21.35
N ALA A 113 -1.88 -5.23 22.21
CA ALA A 113 -0.59 -5.81 22.56
C ALA A 113 0.09 -6.48 21.37
N GLU A 114 -0.67 -7.26 20.56
CA GLU A 114 -0.17 -7.89 19.33
C GLU A 114 0.21 -6.84 18.28
N LEU A 115 -0.63 -5.82 18.07
CA LEU A 115 -0.32 -4.71 17.16
C LEU A 115 1.00 -4.00 17.53
N ARG A 116 1.23 -3.73 18.80
CA ARG A 116 2.50 -3.17 19.29
C ARG A 116 3.68 -4.08 19.01
N SER A 117 3.52 -5.39 19.22
CA SER A 117 4.56 -6.38 18.93
C SER A 117 4.91 -6.44 17.45
N ILE A 118 3.88 -6.39 16.56
CA ILE A 118 4.08 -6.37 15.11
C ILE A 118 4.82 -5.10 14.67
N VAL A 119 4.43 -3.93 15.19
CA VAL A 119 5.14 -2.67 14.93
C VAL A 119 6.58 -2.74 15.40
N GLY A 120 6.85 -3.35 16.58
CA GLY A 120 8.20 -3.63 17.07
C GLY A 120 9.00 -4.49 16.09
N THR A 121 8.41 -5.57 15.57
CA THR A 121 9.05 -6.45 14.57
C THR A 121 9.41 -5.69 13.28
N TYR A 122 8.53 -4.80 12.81
CA TYR A 122 8.84 -3.95 11.66
C TYR A 122 9.96 -2.96 11.97
N ALA A 123 9.93 -2.36 13.17
CA ALA A 123 10.98 -1.45 13.61
C ALA A 123 12.36 -2.14 13.66
N ASP A 124 12.43 -3.36 14.18
CA ASP A 124 13.67 -4.17 14.26
C ASP A 124 14.17 -4.55 12.84
N ALA A 125 13.26 -4.70 11.89
CA ALA A 125 13.60 -4.91 10.48
C ALA A 125 14.03 -3.63 9.74
N GLY A 126 14.02 -2.46 10.40
CA GLY A 126 14.38 -1.16 9.81
C GLY A 126 13.24 -0.48 9.05
N ILE A 127 12.01 -1.00 9.13
CA ILE A 127 10.83 -0.44 8.46
C ILE A 127 10.24 0.65 9.35
N ARG A 128 10.05 1.85 8.78
CA ARG A 128 9.45 3.01 9.43
C ARG A 128 8.21 3.54 8.71
N ASN A 129 7.96 3.11 7.48
CA ASN A 129 6.79 3.49 6.71
C ASN A 129 5.73 2.39 6.82
N LEU A 130 4.54 2.72 7.32
CA LEU A 130 3.43 1.79 7.51
C LEU A 130 2.18 2.28 6.78
N LEU A 131 1.50 1.39 6.06
CA LEU A 131 0.14 1.61 5.55
C LEU A 131 -0.85 0.98 6.53
N VAL A 132 -1.56 1.82 7.26
CA VAL A 132 -2.42 1.42 8.37
C VAL A 132 -3.86 1.27 7.91
N LEU A 133 -4.45 0.11 8.17
CA LEU A 133 -5.75 -0.30 7.71
C LEU A 133 -6.59 -0.84 8.87
N ARG A 134 -7.92 -0.74 8.77
CA ARG A 134 -8.80 -1.49 9.67
C ARG A 134 -8.69 -3.00 9.40
N GLY A 135 -8.57 -3.37 8.13
CA GLY A 135 -8.59 -4.73 7.63
C GLY A 135 -10.00 -5.26 7.44
N ASP A 136 -10.12 -6.29 6.62
CA ASP A 136 -11.37 -7.00 6.34
C ASP A 136 -11.45 -8.29 7.14
N PRO A 137 -12.66 -8.80 7.43
CA PRO A 137 -12.83 -10.08 8.09
C PRO A 137 -12.15 -11.20 7.28
N PRO A 138 -11.49 -12.15 7.94
CA PRO A 138 -10.85 -13.26 7.26
C PRO A 138 -11.89 -14.16 6.59
N GLY A 139 -11.55 -14.64 5.39
CA GLY A 139 -12.40 -15.55 4.61
C GLY A 139 -13.46 -14.86 3.77
N ASP A 140 -14.21 -13.92 4.33
CA ASP A 140 -15.22 -13.14 3.61
C ASP A 140 -15.00 -11.63 3.85
N PRO A 141 -14.39 -10.91 2.90
CA PRO A 141 -14.19 -9.46 3.04
C PRO A 141 -15.48 -8.66 3.21
N LEU A 142 -16.61 -9.18 2.74
CA LEU A 142 -17.93 -8.55 2.88
C LEU A 142 -18.70 -9.02 4.13
N GLY A 143 -18.18 -10.02 4.85
CA GLY A 143 -18.76 -10.58 6.08
C GLY A 143 -18.84 -9.57 7.23
N GLU A 144 -19.47 -9.97 8.33
CA GLU A 144 -19.60 -9.12 9.51
C GLU A 144 -18.22 -8.78 10.10
N TRP A 145 -17.90 -7.50 10.17
CA TRP A 145 -16.68 -7.05 10.84
C TRP A 145 -16.88 -7.02 12.36
N ARG A 146 -15.99 -7.69 13.08
CA ARG A 146 -16.03 -7.74 14.55
C ARG A 146 -14.71 -7.24 15.12
N LYS A 147 -14.81 -6.31 16.07
CA LYS A 147 -13.68 -5.83 16.84
C LYS A 147 -13.13 -6.96 17.73
N HIS A 148 -11.83 -7.13 17.76
CA HIS A 148 -11.19 -7.94 18.81
C HIS A 148 -11.49 -7.34 20.19
N PRO A 149 -11.83 -8.11 21.25
CA PRO A 149 -12.20 -7.57 22.58
C PRO A 149 -11.19 -6.56 23.12
N GLU A 150 -9.90 -6.81 22.95
CA GLU A 150 -8.79 -5.93 23.37
C GLU A 150 -8.18 -5.17 22.17
N GLY A 151 -8.86 -5.08 21.05
CA GLY A 151 -8.37 -4.49 19.80
C GLY A 151 -8.90 -3.08 19.57
N LEU A 152 -8.67 -2.61 18.34
CA LEU A 152 -9.10 -1.30 17.86
C LEU A 152 -10.27 -1.48 16.88
N GLU A 153 -11.17 -0.51 16.85
CA GLU A 153 -12.35 -0.55 15.97
C GLU A 153 -12.14 0.18 14.66
N TYR A 154 -11.44 1.32 14.71
CA TYR A 154 -11.21 2.17 13.55
C TYR A 154 -9.73 2.32 13.23
N ALA A 155 -9.42 2.49 11.94
CA ALA A 155 -8.05 2.69 11.49
C ALA A 155 -7.40 3.96 12.09
N GLU A 156 -8.18 5.00 12.40
CA GLU A 156 -7.67 6.21 13.05
C GLU A 156 -7.08 5.95 14.44
N GLU A 157 -7.63 4.98 15.19
CA GLU A 157 -7.09 4.57 16.49
C GLU A 157 -5.72 3.90 16.32
N LEU A 158 -5.60 3.07 15.27
CA LEU A 158 -4.33 2.43 14.92
C LEU A 158 -3.29 3.46 14.45
N VAL A 159 -3.70 4.49 13.68
CA VAL A 159 -2.82 5.61 13.31
C VAL A 159 -2.26 6.29 14.57
N ARG A 160 -3.13 6.66 15.53
CA ARG A 160 -2.68 7.29 16.80
C ARG A 160 -1.74 6.40 17.58
N MET A 161 -2.06 5.09 17.64
CA MET A 161 -1.21 4.13 18.34
C MET A 161 0.18 4.06 17.71
N VAL A 162 0.28 3.90 16.39
CA VAL A 162 1.56 3.81 15.67
C VAL A 162 2.38 5.08 15.84
N ARG A 163 1.76 6.25 15.67
CA ARG A 163 2.41 7.56 15.86
C ARG A 163 2.94 7.75 17.30
N GLY A 164 2.26 7.16 18.28
CA GLY A 164 2.69 7.19 19.69
C GLY A 164 3.80 6.21 20.05
N LEU A 165 4.14 5.25 19.18
CA LEU A 165 5.18 4.25 19.45
C LEU A 165 6.60 4.69 19.06
N GLY A 166 6.73 5.72 18.23
CA GLY A 166 8.03 6.21 17.78
C GLY A 166 7.98 6.96 16.47
N ASP A 167 9.13 7.07 15.83
CA ASP A 167 9.29 7.79 14.56
C ASP A 167 8.87 6.90 13.38
N PHE A 168 7.55 6.81 13.18
CA PHE A 168 6.93 6.10 12.07
C PHE A 168 6.21 7.07 11.15
N HIS A 169 6.33 6.84 9.85
CA HIS A 169 5.55 7.50 8.81
C HIS A 169 4.31 6.64 8.49
N VAL A 170 3.15 7.25 8.48
CA VAL A 170 1.88 6.52 8.38
C VAL A 170 1.08 6.98 7.17
N GLY A 171 0.78 6.04 6.28
CA GLY A 171 -0.25 6.14 5.25
C GLY A 171 -1.50 5.39 5.64
N VAL A 172 -2.62 5.69 4.96
CA VAL A 172 -3.91 5.03 5.16
C VAL A 172 -4.60 4.74 3.83
N ALA A 173 -5.60 3.86 3.83
CA ALA A 173 -6.44 3.66 2.64
C ALA A 173 -7.51 4.74 2.53
N SER A 174 -7.86 5.07 1.27
CA SER A 174 -9.00 5.89 0.88
C SER A 174 -9.81 5.19 -0.22
N PHE A 175 -11.09 5.55 -0.37
CA PHE A 175 -12.02 4.83 -1.24
C PHE A 175 -12.70 5.83 -2.19
N PRO A 176 -12.31 5.89 -3.49
CA PRO A 176 -12.90 6.82 -4.44
C PRO A 176 -14.43 6.73 -4.54
N GLN A 177 -14.96 5.52 -4.51
CA GLN A 177 -16.40 5.23 -4.58
C GLN A 177 -17.04 4.99 -3.20
N GLY A 178 -16.33 5.29 -2.11
CA GLY A 178 -16.73 4.97 -0.74
C GLY A 178 -16.50 3.50 -0.37
N HIS A 179 -16.18 3.27 0.88
CA HIS A 179 -16.05 1.91 1.43
C HIS A 179 -17.45 1.26 1.55
N HIS A 180 -17.58 -0.03 1.20
CA HIS A 180 -18.86 -0.74 1.19
C HIS A 180 -19.58 -0.78 2.55
N ARG A 181 -18.86 -0.57 3.67
CA ARG A 181 -19.44 -0.48 5.02
C ARG A 181 -19.75 0.96 5.46
N SER A 182 -19.38 1.97 4.68
CA SER A 182 -19.76 3.34 4.95
C SER A 182 -21.20 3.56 4.51
N PRO A 183 -22.04 4.22 5.32
CA PRO A 183 -23.46 4.42 4.96
C PRO A 183 -23.62 5.32 3.73
N ASP A 184 -22.70 6.26 3.54
CA ASP A 184 -22.67 7.21 2.43
C ASP A 184 -21.24 7.76 2.21
N LEU A 185 -21.08 8.58 1.16
CA LEU A 185 -19.80 9.17 0.80
C LEU A 185 -19.33 10.25 1.78
N ASP A 186 -20.25 10.97 2.39
CA ASP A 186 -19.93 12.02 3.37
C ASP A 186 -19.33 11.40 4.63
N ARG A 187 -19.93 10.32 5.09
CA ARG A 187 -19.43 9.57 6.24
C ARG A 187 -18.09 8.90 5.95
N ASP A 188 -17.94 8.35 4.74
CA ASP A 188 -16.66 7.78 4.30
C ASP A 188 -15.54 8.84 4.24
N THR A 189 -15.87 10.01 3.70
CA THR A 189 -14.96 11.17 3.67
C THR A 189 -14.59 11.63 5.08
N ALA A 190 -15.56 11.69 6.01
CA ALA A 190 -15.31 12.03 7.40
C ALA A 190 -14.36 11.02 8.09
N TYR A 191 -14.48 9.72 7.79
CA TYR A 191 -13.55 8.70 8.28
C TYR A 191 -12.14 8.90 7.72
N LEU A 192 -11.99 9.28 6.45
CA LEU A 192 -10.68 9.59 5.89
C LEU A 192 -10.07 10.83 6.57
N CYS A 193 -10.82 11.92 6.71
CA CYS A 193 -10.39 13.12 7.42
C CYS A 193 -9.97 12.80 8.87
N ALA A 194 -10.68 11.94 9.57
CA ALA A 194 -10.33 11.50 10.92
C ALA A 194 -8.97 10.77 10.96
N LYS A 195 -8.70 9.91 9.97
CA LYS A 195 -7.40 9.24 9.85
C LYS A 195 -6.26 10.22 9.58
N LEU A 196 -6.47 11.22 8.72
CA LEU A 196 -5.48 12.25 8.41
C LEU A 196 -5.20 13.13 9.64
N ARG A 197 -6.23 13.55 10.37
CA ARG A 197 -6.11 14.29 11.65
C ARG A 197 -5.42 13.48 12.75
N ALA A 198 -5.56 12.16 12.72
CA ALA A 198 -4.90 11.26 13.68
C ALA A 198 -3.37 11.18 13.47
N GLY A 199 -2.86 11.72 12.36
CA GLY A 199 -1.43 11.79 12.05
C GLY A 199 -1.01 10.99 10.81
N ALA A 200 -1.97 10.52 9.98
CA ALA A 200 -1.62 9.97 8.67
C ALA A 200 -1.09 11.09 7.76
N GLU A 201 -0.04 10.81 7.02
CA GLU A 201 0.70 11.77 6.19
C GLU A 201 0.22 11.76 4.74
N TYR A 202 -0.35 10.65 4.27
CA TYR A 202 -0.88 10.44 2.92
C TYR A 202 -1.95 9.34 2.92
N SER A 203 -2.65 9.19 1.82
CA SER A 203 -3.47 8.01 1.56
C SER A 203 -3.15 7.37 0.21
N ILE A 204 -3.39 6.05 0.12
CA ILE A 204 -3.45 5.31 -1.15
C ILE A 204 -4.91 4.95 -1.36
N THR A 205 -5.42 5.14 -2.58
CA THR A 205 -6.82 4.77 -2.86
C THR A 205 -6.97 3.25 -2.97
N GLN A 206 -8.17 2.74 -2.78
CA GLN A 206 -8.56 1.47 -3.41
C GLN A 206 -8.53 1.67 -4.91
N MET A 207 -8.20 0.59 -5.68
CA MET A 207 -8.22 0.64 -7.13
C MET A 207 -9.58 1.08 -7.67
N PHE A 208 -9.56 1.80 -8.76
CA PHE A 208 -10.73 2.29 -9.48
C PHE A 208 -10.45 2.30 -10.99
N PHE A 209 -11.50 2.44 -11.80
CA PHE A 209 -11.40 2.43 -13.27
C PHE A 209 -12.05 3.65 -13.91
N ASP A 210 -12.58 4.57 -13.12
CA ASP A 210 -13.07 5.87 -13.56
C ASP A 210 -12.32 6.98 -12.79
N VAL A 211 -11.54 7.77 -13.52
CA VAL A 211 -10.73 8.85 -12.93
C VAL A 211 -11.58 9.90 -12.24
N ASP A 212 -12.83 10.10 -12.71
CA ASP A 212 -13.73 11.05 -12.05
C ASP A 212 -14.07 10.65 -10.60
N ASP A 213 -14.04 9.35 -10.27
CA ASP A 213 -14.23 8.91 -8.88
C ASP A 213 -13.07 9.39 -7.98
N TYR A 214 -11.84 9.34 -8.47
CA TYR A 214 -10.68 9.87 -7.78
C TYR A 214 -10.74 11.40 -7.62
N LEU A 215 -11.11 12.10 -8.67
CA LEU A 215 -11.22 13.57 -8.63
C LEU A 215 -12.30 13.99 -7.62
N ARG A 216 -13.46 13.34 -7.65
CA ARG A 216 -14.54 13.58 -6.68
C ARG A 216 -14.10 13.27 -5.23
N LEU A 217 -13.31 12.22 -5.01
CA LEU A 217 -12.75 11.95 -3.68
C LEU A 217 -11.86 13.11 -3.23
N ARG A 218 -10.91 13.53 -4.06
CA ARG A 218 -10.00 14.64 -3.76
C ARG A 218 -10.76 15.91 -3.36
N ASP A 219 -11.77 16.27 -4.15
CA ASP A 219 -12.58 17.47 -3.91
C ASP A 219 -13.39 17.36 -2.62
N ARG A 220 -13.99 16.19 -2.33
CA ARG A 220 -14.73 15.96 -1.08
C ARG A 220 -13.84 16.05 0.15
N VAL A 221 -12.62 15.51 0.09
CA VAL A 221 -11.69 15.53 1.23
C VAL A 221 -11.23 16.95 1.53
N VAL A 222 -10.90 17.74 0.49
CA VAL A 222 -10.54 19.15 0.64
C VAL A 222 -11.73 19.98 1.18
N ALA A 223 -12.95 19.70 0.71
CA ALA A 223 -14.16 20.38 1.21
C ALA A 223 -14.46 20.02 2.67
N CYS A 224 -14.21 18.77 3.10
CA CYS A 224 -14.39 18.32 4.47
C CYS A 224 -13.35 18.92 5.42
N ASP A 225 -12.10 18.99 5.00
CA ASP A 225 -10.98 19.53 5.77
C ASP A 225 -9.91 20.12 4.84
N PRO A 226 -9.87 21.44 4.64
CA PRO A 226 -8.91 22.06 3.71
C PRO A 226 -7.44 21.85 4.09
N VAL A 227 -7.13 21.66 5.37
CA VAL A 227 -5.75 21.46 5.84
C VAL A 227 -5.32 20.01 5.65
N GLU A 228 -6.08 19.09 6.22
CA GLU A 228 -5.77 17.67 6.15
C GLU A 228 -6.01 17.10 4.74
N GLY A 229 -6.99 17.63 4.03
CA GLY A 229 -7.32 17.25 2.65
C GLY A 229 -6.30 17.71 1.60
N ALA A 230 -5.39 18.60 1.96
CA ALA A 230 -4.24 18.95 1.12
C ALA A 230 -3.13 17.89 1.13
N LYS A 231 -3.20 16.90 2.02
CA LYS A 231 -2.25 15.78 2.05
C LYS A 231 -2.38 14.91 0.80
N PRO A 232 -1.29 14.29 0.34
CA PRO A 232 -1.30 13.49 -0.88
C PRO A 232 -2.30 12.32 -0.84
N ILE A 233 -3.11 12.19 -1.88
CA ILE A 233 -3.94 11.02 -2.17
C ILE A 233 -3.36 10.34 -3.40
N ILE A 234 -2.69 9.21 -3.23
CA ILE A 234 -2.01 8.46 -4.29
C ILE A 234 -3.02 7.51 -4.94
N PRO A 235 -3.36 7.67 -6.24
CA PRO A 235 -4.27 6.78 -6.93
C PRO A 235 -3.64 5.40 -7.15
N GLU A 236 -4.42 4.35 -6.91
CA GLU A 236 -4.03 2.97 -7.12
C GLU A 236 -4.62 2.40 -8.41
N LEU A 237 -3.78 1.77 -9.22
CA LEU A 237 -4.12 1.18 -10.51
C LEU A 237 -3.79 -0.31 -10.53
N MET A 238 -4.60 -1.09 -11.24
CA MET A 238 -4.32 -2.49 -11.53
C MET A 238 -4.43 -2.75 -13.03
N PRO A 239 -3.32 -3.04 -13.74
CA PRO A 239 -3.40 -3.40 -15.16
C PRO A 239 -4.19 -4.69 -15.38
N ILE A 240 -5.21 -4.65 -16.24
CA ILE A 240 -5.99 -5.83 -16.62
C ILE A 240 -5.23 -6.62 -17.68
N THR A 241 -4.90 -7.87 -17.40
CA THR A 241 -4.11 -8.71 -18.31
C THR A 241 -4.88 -9.89 -18.90
N SER A 242 -6.10 -10.13 -18.43
CA SER A 242 -7.00 -11.18 -18.88
C SER A 242 -8.42 -10.94 -18.35
N LEU A 243 -9.42 -11.62 -18.86
CA LEU A 243 -10.78 -11.58 -18.29
C LEU A 243 -10.82 -12.13 -16.84
N ARG A 244 -9.93 -13.05 -16.49
CA ARG A 244 -9.77 -13.50 -15.10
C ARG A 244 -9.25 -12.37 -14.19
N THR A 245 -8.42 -11.48 -14.72
CA THR A 245 -7.95 -10.31 -13.96
C THR A 245 -9.09 -9.31 -13.72
N VAL A 246 -10.08 -9.21 -14.63
CA VAL A 246 -11.32 -8.44 -14.40
C VAL A 246 -12.04 -8.94 -13.16
N GLN A 247 -12.33 -10.24 -13.10
CA GLN A 247 -12.99 -10.85 -11.94
C GLN A 247 -12.21 -10.57 -10.65
N ARG A 248 -10.88 -10.68 -10.71
CA ARG A 248 -10.02 -10.38 -9.55
C ARG A 248 -10.08 -8.91 -9.15
N ALA A 249 -10.16 -7.99 -10.09
CA ALA A 249 -10.30 -6.56 -9.82
C ALA A 249 -11.66 -6.25 -9.14
N GLU A 250 -12.73 -6.86 -9.62
CA GLU A 250 -14.07 -6.72 -9.04
C GLU A 250 -14.15 -7.29 -7.62
N GLU A 251 -13.53 -8.46 -7.37
CA GLU A 251 -13.43 -9.04 -6.04
C GLU A 251 -12.66 -8.13 -5.06
N LEU A 252 -11.54 -7.56 -5.50
CA LEU A 252 -10.69 -6.72 -4.66
C LEU A 252 -11.30 -5.34 -4.40
N SER A 253 -11.92 -4.72 -5.42
CA SER A 253 -12.54 -3.40 -5.28
C SER A 253 -13.94 -3.45 -4.68
N GLY A 254 -14.60 -4.60 -4.73
CA GLY A 254 -16.02 -4.76 -4.42
C GLY A 254 -16.95 -4.04 -5.39
N ARG A 255 -16.46 -3.68 -6.59
CA ARG A 255 -17.17 -2.91 -7.61
C ARG A 255 -17.00 -3.52 -9.00
N PRO A 256 -18.05 -3.52 -9.84
CA PRO A 256 -17.94 -3.99 -11.21
C PRO A 256 -17.08 -3.04 -12.05
N LEU A 257 -16.40 -3.61 -13.03
CA LEU A 257 -15.69 -2.83 -14.03
C LEU A 257 -16.69 -1.97 -14.83
N PRO A 258 -16.38 -0.70 -15.16
CA PRO A 258 -17.24 0.12 -16.00
C PRO A 258 -17.56 -0.58 -17.33
N ALA A 259 -18.84 -0.62 -17.71
CA ALA A 259 -19.32 -1.37 -18.87
C ALA A 259 -18.56 -1.04 -20.16
N ARG A 260 -18.17 0.24 -20.35
CA ARG A 260 -17.36 0.70 -21.50
C ARG A 260 -16.00 -0.01 -21.59
N LEU A 261 -15.37 -0.27 -20.44
CA LEU A 261 -14.06 -0.94 -20.38
C LEU A 261 -14.21 -2.44 -20.56
N LEU A 262 -15.22 -3.02 -19.91
CA LEU A 262 -15.56 -4.44 -20.08
C LEU A 262 -15.83 -4.77 -21.55
N GLN A 263 -16.64 -3.98 -22.24
CA GLN A 263 -16.92 -4.15 -23.67
C GLN A 263 -15.66 -4.10 -24.55
N ARG A 264 -14.69 -3.23 -24.25
CA ARG A 264 -13.40 -3.20 -24.97
C ARG A 264 -12.65 -4.52 -24.81
N LEU A 265 -12.60 -5.06 -23.59
CA LEU A 265 -11.92 -6.32 -23.28
C LEU A 265 -12.64 -7.53 -23.89
N GLU A 266 -13.97 -7.58 -23.82
CA GLU A 266 -14.79 -8.64 -24.42
C GLU A 266 -14.68 -8.63 -25.96
N LYS A 267 -14.66 -7.46 -26.57
CA LYS A 267 -14.43 -7.31 -28.01
C LYS A 267 -13.06 -7.85 -28.42
N ALA A 268 -12.03 -7.59 -27.63
CA ALA A 268 -10.68 -8.13 -27.84
C ALA A 268 -10.61 -9.64 -27.62
N ALA A 269 -11.39 -10.16 -26.69
CA ALA A 269 -11.48 -11.59 -26.40
C ALA A 269 -12.20 -12.37 -27.53
N GLY A 270 -13.18 -11.75 -28.18
CA GLY A 270 -13.98 -12.38 -29.24
C GLY A 270 -14.64 -13.68 -28.74
N ASN A 271 -14.73 -14.67 -29.63
CA ASN A 271 -15.34 -15.97 -29.31
C ASN A 271 -14.37 -16.97 -28.64
N ASP A 272 -13.07 -16.68 -28.65
CA ASP A 272 -12.03 -17.53 -28.03
C ASP A 272 -11.07 -16.66 -27.21
N PRO A 273 -11.39 -16.40 -25.93
CA PRO A 273 -10.57 -15.60 -25.05
C PRO A 273 -9.15 -16.14 -24.82
N GLU A 274 -8.96 -17.44 -24.90
CA GLU A 274 -7.65 -18.07 -24.70
C GLU A 274 -6.76 -17.87 -25.93
N ALA A 275 -7.28 -18.06 -27.13
CA ALA A 275 -6.56 -17.76 -28.37
C ALA A 275 -6.25 -16.25 -28.48
N ASN A 276 -7.15 -15.40 -27.99
CA ASN A 276 -7.05 -13.94 -28.08
C ASN A 276 -6.44 -13.28 -26.81
N ARG A 277 -5.84 -14.06 -25.90
CA ARG A 277 -5.29 -13.53 -24.64
C ARG A 277 -4.30 -12.37 -24.79
N ASN A 278 -3.53 -12.35 -25.86
CA ASN A 278 -2.59 -11.27 -26.15
C ASN A 278 -3.34 -9.97 -26.56
N ALA A 279 -4.43 -10.07 -27.29
CA ALA A 279 -5.28 -8.93 -27.64
C ALA A 279 -5.97 -8.36 -26.40
N VAL A 280 -6.53 -9.22 -25.53
CA VAL A 280 -7.13 -8.80 -24.25
C VAL A 280 -6.09 -8.08 -23.38
N ARG A 281 -4.89 -8.65 -23.29
CA ARG A 281 -3.80 -8.06 -22.54
C ARG A 281 -3.38 -6.69 -23.10
N ALA A 282 -3.26 -6.56 -24.42
CA ALA A 282 -2.89 -5.29 -25.05
C ALA A 282 -3.93 -4.19 -24.76
N VAL A 283 -5.22 -4.49 -24.88
CA VAL A 283 -6.31 -3.56 -24.55
C VAL A 283 -6.29 -3.21 -23.04
N GLY A 284 -6.00 -4.15 -22.17
CA GLY A 284 -5.91 -3.88 -20.72
C GLY A 284 -4.72 -2.97 -20.35
N ILE A 285 -3.58 -3.10 -21.04
CA ILE A 285 -2.44 -2.19 -20.90
C ILE A 285 -2.78 -0.80 -21.43
N GLU A 286 -3.46 -0.70 -22.58
CA GLU A 286 -3.94 0.55 -23.12
C GLU A 286 -4.87 1.28 -22.15
N ILE A 287 -5.87 0.59 -21.60
CA ILE A 287 -6.79 1.13 -20.58
C ILE A 287 -6.01 1.67 -19.35
N ALA A 288 -5.09 0.89 -18.81
CA ALA A 288 -4.30 1.32 -17.66
C ALA A 288 -3.40 2.52 -17.99
N THR A 289 -2.88 2.59 -19.23
CA THR A 289 -2.09 3.74 -19.71
C THR A 289 -2.97 4.99 -19.84
N GLU A 290 -4.17 4.87 -20.43
CA GLU A 290 -5.14 5.99 -20.54
C GLU A 290 -5.52 6.54 -19.15
N ILE A 291 -5.83 5.66 -18.21
CA ILE A 291 -6.15 6.06 -16.82
C ILE A 291 -4.93 6.74 -16.17
N GLY A 292 -3.74 6.14 -16.29
CA GLY A 292 -2.51 6.71 -15.74
C GLY A 292 -2.18 8.07 -16.33
N GLN A 293 -2.30 8.24 -17.64
CA GLN A 293 -2.06 9.53 -18.30
C GLN A 293 -3.04 10.61 -17.81
N ARG A 294 -4.33 10.29 -17.76
CA ARG A 294 -5.32 11.24 -17.24
C ARG A 294 -5.04 11.64 -15.79
N LEU A 295 -4.65 10.70 -14.93
CA LEU A 295 -4.27 11.00 -13.55
C LEU A 295 -3.06 11.94 -13.47
N ILE A 296 -2.06 11.76 -14.35
CA ILE A 296 -0.89 12.65 -14.46
C ILE A 296 -1.33 14.05 -14.88
N ASP A 297 -2.19 14.16 -15.88
CA ASP A 297 -2.70 15.43 -16.41
C ASP A 297 -3.55 16.19 -15.36
N GLU A 298 -4.27 15.45 -14.52
CA GLU A 298 -5.08 15.99 -13.41
C GLU A 298 -4.26 16.25 -12.12
N GLY A 299 -2.94 16.10 -12.19
CA GLY A 299 -2.02 16.47 -11.12
C GLY A 299 -1.95 15.47 -9.96
N ALA A 300 -2.12 14.19 -10.21
CA ALA A 300 -1.87 13.17 -9.18
C ALA A 300 -0.45 13.27 -8.62
N PRO A 301 -0.26 13.07 -7.30
CA PRO A 301 1.05 13.21 -6.66
C PRO A 301 2.01 12.07 -7.02
N GLY A 302 1.51 10.97 -7.52
CA GLY A 302 2.21 9.76 -7.93
C GLY A 302 1.21 8.71 -8.38
N LEU A 303 1.68 7.56 -8.88
CA LEU A 303 0.86 6.41 -9.24
C LEU A 303 1.26 5.21 -8.40
N HIS A 304 0.29 4.45 -7.89
CA HIS A 304 0.54 3.19 -7.18
C HIS A 304 -0.02 2.01 -7.98
N PHE A 305 0.74 0.92 -8.11
CA PHE A 305 0.33 -0.20 -8.97
C PHE A 305 0.23 -1.51 -8.21
N ILE A 306 -0.95 -2.15 -8.24
CA ILE A 306 -1.11 -3.55 -7.83
C ILE A 306 -0.48 -4.44 -8.89
N THR A 307 0.57 -5.17 -8.53
CA THR A 307 1.36 -5.97 -9.49
C THR A 307 1.00 -7.45 -9.49
N LEU A 308 0.34 -7.95 -8.45
CA LEU A 308 0.14 -9.38 -8.19
C LEU A 308 1.46 -10.17 -8.27
N ASN A 309 2.58 -9.53 -7.92
CA ASN A 309 3.96 -10.03 -8.01
C ASN A 309 4.45 -10.33 -9.45
N PHE A 310 3.88 -9.63 -10.45
CA PHE A 310 4.34 -9.69 -11.84
C PHE A 310 4.71 -8.29 -12.33
N ALA A 311 5.95 -8.10 -12.78
CA ALA A 311 6.41 -6.77 -13.20
C ALA A 311 5.93 -6.40 -14.61
N LYS A 312 5.84 -7.35 -15.53
CA LYS A 312 5.71 -7.12 -16.98
C LYS A 312 4.59 -6.14 -17.37
N ALA A 313 3.38 -6.30 -16.83
CA ALA A 313 2.24 -5.45 -17.20
C ALA A 313 2.44 -4.00 -16.72
N THR A 314 2.84 -3.84 -15.46
CA THR A 314 3.12 -2.52 -14.88
C THR A 314 4.29 -1.84 -15.59
N THR A 315 5.36 -2.56 -15.91
CA THR A 315 6.50 -2.03 -16.66
C THR A 315 6.08 -1.51 -18.04
N GLU A 316 5.20 -2.24 -18.75
CA GLU A 316 4.68 -1.79 -20.06
C GLU A 316 3.84 -0.51 -19.92
N VAL A 317 2.95 -0.44 -18.92
CA VAL A 317 2.17 0.79 -18.65
C VAL A 317 3.12 1.96 -18.34
N LEU A 318 4.10 1.76 -17.46
CA LEU A 318 5.08 2.79 -17.11
C LEU A 318 5.88 3.25 -18.33
N THR A 319 6.32 2.31 -19.20
CA THR A 319 7.02 2.64 -20.44
C THR A 319 6.15 3.49 -21.38
N ASN A 320 4.86 3.14 -21.54
CA ASN A 320 3.91 3.92 -22.33
C ASN A 320 3.68 5.34 -21.75
N LEU A 321 3.79 5.50 -20.45
CA LEU A 321 3.72 6.78 -19.73
C LEU A 321 5.05 7.55 -19.71
N GLY A 322 6.08 7.08 -20.43
CA GLY A 322 7.37 7.77 -20.58
C GLY A 322 8.41 7.47 -19.51
N TYR A 323 8.16 6.51 -18.61
CA TYR A 323 9.17 6.12 -17.64
C TYR A 323 10.27 5.25 -18.30
N THR A 324 11.49 5.53 -17.96
CA THR A 324 12.67 4.81 -18.49
C THR A 324 13.25 3.83 -17.48
N VAL A 325 13.70 2.69 -17.97
CA VAL A 325 14.55 1.78 -17.18
C VAL A 325 15.98 2.33 -17.24
N THR A 326 16.46 2.81 -16.11
CA THR A 326 17.89 3.19 -16.04
C THR A 326 18.73 1.93 -16.03
N ALA A 327 19.65 1.84 -17.00
CA ALA A 327 20.70 0.84 -16.93
C ALA A 327 21.55 1.16 -15.69
N THR A 328 21.37 0.40 -14.60
CA THR A 328 22.32 0.47 -13.48
C THR A 328 23.68 0.07 -13.99
N PRO A 329 24.75 0.87 -13.83
CA PRO A 329 26.08 0.37 -14.04
C PRO A 329 26.26 -0.79 -13.06
N VAL A 330 26.49 -1.98 -13.59
CA VAL A 330 26.98 -3.09 -12.79
C VAL A 330 28.33 -2.61 -12.24
N SER A 331 28.37 -2.19 -10.98
CA SER A 331 29.63 -1.99 -10.27
C SER A 331 30.31 -3.35 -10.23
N ALA A 332 31.43 -3.45 -10.94
CA ALA A 332 32.31 -4.58 -10.95
C ALA A 332 32.89 -4.88 -9.58
#